data_70ab6a1d99765ad708e05a43d89f0df8
#
_entry.id   70ab6a1d99765ad708e05a43d89f0df8
#
_cell.length_a   1.000
_cell.length_b   1.000
_cell.length_c   1.000
_cell.angle_alpha   90.00
_cell.angle_beta   90.00
_cell.angle_gamma   90.00
#
_symmetry.space_group_name_H-M   'P 1'
#
loop_
_entity.id
_entity.type
_entity.pdbx_description
1 polymer ?
#
loop_
_entity_poly.entity_id
_entity_poly.type
_entity_poly.pdbx_seq_one_letter_code
_entity_poly.pdbx_strand_id
1 'polypeptide(L)'
;MKRLIYQVAVGNPSKLYEHCISSVTRYCEKHNITQIVQRTPILRIKPDVFATNRSVESYEKHGGFLPIYEKENAFDHFDTFDQIAIIDADIYIRDSAPNIFDDFGTEHEFGAVAERDLPLTDSYQRKILNYSRMQSSSFENIDWQWS
;
A
#
# COMPACT_ATOMS: atom_id res chain seq x y z
N MET A 1 -10.48 10.70 -18.37
CA MET A 1 -10.03 10.58 -16.98
C MET A 1 -8.71 9.83 -16.98
N LYS A 2 -7.66 10.43 -16.41
CA LYS A 2 -6.33 9.82 -16.32
C LYS A 2 -6.25 8.99 -15.01
N ARG A 3 -5.88 7.74 -15.13
CA ARG A 3 -5.84 6.77 -14.02
C ARG A 3 -4.43 6.25 -13.81
N LEU A 4 -4.02 6.10 -12.57
CA LEU A 4 -2.70 5.61 -12.17
C LEU A 4 -2.84 4.44 -11.21
N ILE A 5 -2.07 3.39 -11.45
CA ILE A 5 -1.71 2.40 -10.43
C ILE A 5 -0.26 2.64 -10.02
N TYR A 6 -0.06 2.88 -8.73
CA TYR A 6 1.25 3.14 -8.14
C TYR A 6 1.68 1.97 -7.26
N GLN A 7 2.90 1.49 -7.48
CA GLN A 7 3.49 0.40 -6.72
C GLN A 7 4.89 0.77 -6.22
N VAL A 8 5.23 0.32 -5.02
CA VAL A 8 6.56 0.49 -4.43
C VAL A 8 7.27 -0.86 -4.39
N ALA A 9 8.38 -0.97 -5.10
CA ALA A 9 9.24 -2.16 -5.17
C ALA A 9 10.71 -1.79 -4.97
N VAL A 10 10.98 -0.97 -3.95
CA VAL A 10 12.34 -0.50 -3.63
C VAL A 10 13.17 -1.59 -2.96
N GLY A 11 14.49 -1.51 -3.10
CA GLY A 11 15.42 -2.50 -2.60
C GLY A 11 15.73 -3.59 -3.64
N ASN A 12 15.77 -4.84 -3.21
CA ASN A 12 16.03 -5.98 -4.11
C ASN A 12 14.78 -6.86 -4.18
N PRO A 13 13.82 -6.54 -5.07
CA PRO A 13 12.56 -7.27 -5.14
C PRO A 13 12.80 -8.73 -5.54
N SER A 14 12.05 -9.63 -4.92
CA SER A 14 12.09 -11.05 -5.24
C SER A 14 11.47 -11.33 -6.63
N LYS A 15 11.73 -12.53 -7.17
CA LYS A 15 11.07 -12.99 -8.41
C LYS A 15 9.54 -13.00 -8.28
N LEU A 16 9.01 -13.20 -7.05
CA LEU A 16 7.58 -13.13 -6.80
C LEU A 16 7.04 -11.71 -7.06
N TYR A 17 7.74 -10.68 -6.59
CA TYR A 17 7.36 -9.28 -6.83
C TYR A 17 7.34 -8.96 -8.31
N GLU A 18 8.35 -9.38 -9.07
CA GLU A 18 8.38 -9.17 -10.52
C GLU A 18 7.21 -9.87 -11.23
N HIS A 19 6.85 -11.07 -10.78
CA HIS A 19 5.69 -11.79 -11.31
C HIS A 19 4.38 -11.05 -11.02
N CYS A 20 4.19 -10.55 -9.80
CA CYS A 20 3.03 -9.76 -9.41
C CYS A 20 2.96 -8.43 -10.18
N ILE A 21 4.07 -7.69 -10.25
CA ILE A 21 4.16 -6.43 -11.02
C ILE A 21 3.80 -6.66 -12.49
N SER A 22 4.29 -7.75 -13.10
CA SER A 22 3.94 -8.11 -14.49
C SER A 22 2.45 -8.39 -14.66
N SER A 23 1.77 -8.95 -13.66
CA SER A 23 0.31 -9.13 -13.70
C SER A 23 -0.42 -7.79 -13.69
N VAL A 24 0.06 -6.84 -12.88
CA VAL A 24 -0.47 -5.47 -12.83
C VAL A 24 -0.22 -4.75 -14.15
N THR A 25 0.94 -4.97 -14.79
CA THR A 25 1.23 -4.39 -16.13
C THR A 25 0.20 -4.82 -17.15
N ARG A 26 -0.08 -6.13 -17.27
CA ARG A 26 -1.10 -6.65 -18.18
C ARG A 26 -2.50 -6.07 -17.90
N TYR A 27 -2.84 -5.96 -16.61
CA TYR A 27 -4.09 -5.35 -16.19
C TYR A 27 -4.18 -3.87 -16.59
N CYS A 28 -3.12 -3.10 -16.40
CA CYS A 28 -3.04 -1.70 -16.77
C CYS A 28 -3.16 -1.52 -18.30
N GLU A 29 -2.47 -2.33 -19.09
CA GLU A 29 -2.57 -2.34 -20.55
C GLU A 29 -4.01 -2.63 -21.02
N LYS A 30 -4.65 -3.66 -20.43
CA LYS A 30 -6.03 -4.04 -20.75
C LYS A 30 -7.03 -2.92 -20.51
N HIS A 31 -6.85 -2.13 -19.45
CA HIS A 31 -7.80 -1.12 -19.00
C HIS A 31 -7.36 0.32 -19.32
N ASN A 32 -6.28 0.51 -20.09
CA ASN A 32 -5.71 1.81 -20.44
C ASN A 32 -5.39 2.67 -19.20
N ILE A 33 -4.71 2.07 -18.23
CA ILE A 33 -4.30 2.68 -16.97
C ILE A 33 -2.78 2.89 -17.01
N THR A 34 -2.29 4.02 -16.54
CA THR A 34 -0.86 4.23 -16.33
C THR A 34 -0.37 3.42 -15.14
N GLN A 35 0.78 2.76 -15.25
CA GLN A 35 1.46 2.11 -14.15
C GLN A 35 2.77 2.85 -13.84
N ILE A 36 3.00 3.13 -12.55
CA ILE A 36 4.29 3.57 -12.05
C ILE A 36 4.77 2.57 -11.01
N VAL A 37 5.97 2.03 -11.21
CA VAL A 37 6.64 1.15 -10.25
C VAL A 37 7.86 1.86 -9.72
N GLN A 38 7.79 2.37 -8.52
CA GLN A 38 8.92 3.02 -7.86
C GLN A 38 9.94 1.97 -7.42
N ARG A 39 11.14 2.04 -7.95
CA ARG A 39 12.24 1.10 -7.71
C ARG A 39 13.32 1.66 -6.80
N THR A 40 13.40 2.99 -6.70
CA THR A 40 14.43 3.68 -5.94
C THR A 40 13.81 4.45 -4.78
N PRO A 41 14.37 4.40 -3.57
CA PRO A 41 13.86 5.18 -2.44
C PRO A 41 13.97 6.68 -2.71
N ILE A 42 12.89 7.42 -2.46
CA ILE A 42 12.80 8.89 -2.63
C ILE A 42 12.76 9.56 -1.26
N LEU A 43 11.82 9.17 -0.40
CA LEU A 43 11.61 9.83 0.90
C LEU A 43 12.74 9.57 1.89
N ARG A 44 13.34 8.39 1.85
CA ARG A 44 14.45 7.99 2.75
C ARG A 44 14.18 8.28 4.23
N ILE A 45 12.94 8.13 4.64
CA ILE A 45 12.53 8.32 6.04
C ILE A 45 13.15 7.21 6.89
N LYS A 46 13.85 7.62 7.95
CA LYS A 46 14.35 6.71 8.99
C LYS A 46 13.43 6.81 10.20
N PRO A 47 12.41 5.96 10.30
CA PRO A 47 11.56 5.97 11.47
C PRO A 47 12.34 5.49 12.71
N ASP A 48 11.88 5.88 13.89
CA ASP A 48 12.38 5.29 15.12
C ASP A 48 12.10 3.78 15.11
N VAL A 49 13.15 2.99 15.24
CA VAL A 49 13.06 1.52 15.24
C VAL A 49 12.14 1.02 16.36
N PHE A 50 12.11 1.71 17.48
CA PHE A 50 11.26 1.37 18.63
C PHE A 50 9.78 1.74 18.42
N ALA A 51 9.51 2.67 17.52
CA ALA A 51 8.15 3.06 17.13
C ALA A 51 7.55 2.16 16.04
N THR A 52 8.32 1.20 15.52
CA THR A 52 7.87 0.30 14.46
C THR A 52 7.70 -1.13 14.98
N ASN A 53 6.75 -1.84 14.40
CA ASN A 53 6.52 -3.26 14.69
C ASN A 53 7.53 -4.19 13.98
N ARG A 54 8.54 -3.63 13.32
CA ARG A 54 9.48 -4.39 12.52
C ARG A 54 10.72 -4.75 13.31
N SER A 55 11.28 -5.92 13.03
CA SER A 55 12.53 -6.34 13.65
C SER A 55 13.70 -5.43 13.22
N VAL A 56 14.71 -5.32 14.06
CA VAL A 56 15.97 -4.62 13.75
C VAL A 56 16.59 -5.15 12.45
N GLU A 57 16.57 -6.47 12.24
CA GLU A 57 17.03 -7.10 11.00
C GLU A 57 16.29 -6.58 9.76
N SER A 58 14.97 -6.44 9.83
CA SER A 58 14.17 -5.93 8.73
C SER A 58 14.53 -4.48 8.39
N TYR A 59 14.79 -3.68 9.42
CA TYR A 59 15.21 -2.31 9.28
C TYR A 59 16.60 -2.20 8.64
N GLU A 60 17.56 -2.98 9.10
CA GLU A 60 18.91 -3.03 8.56
C GLU A 60 18.96 -3.53 7.12
N LYS A 61 18.15 -4.53 6.79
CA LYS A 61 18.03 -5.08 5.43
C LYS A 61 17.65 -4.03 4.39
N HIS A 62 16.91 -3.01 4.78
CA HIS A 62 16.51 -1.90 3.90
C HIS A 62 17.40 -0.67 4.06
N GLY A 63 18.61 -0.81 4.61
CA GLY A 63 19.57 0.29 4.76
C GLY A 63 19.10 1.39 5.73
N GLY A 64 18.30 1.02 6.71
CA GLY A 64 17.72 1.93 7.69
C GLY A 64 16.53 2.75 7.17
N PHE A 65 15.87 2.31 6.09
CA PHE A 65 14.64 2.91 5.56
C PHE A 65 13.52 1.87 5.48
N LEU A 66 12.28 2.30 5.64
CA LEU A 66 11.13 1.41 5.51
C LEU A 66 10.37 1.71 4.21
N PRO A 67 10.27 0.73 3.28
CA PRO A 67 9.62 0.93 1.99
C PRO A 67 8.15 1.37 2.07
N ILE A 68 7.47 1.09 3.18
CA ILE A 68 6.06 1.45 3.36
C ILE A 68 5.82 2.96 3.26
N TYR A 69 6.77 3.80 3.71
CA TYR A 69 6.63 5.25 3.62
C TYR A 69 6.79 5.77 2.19
N GLU A 70 7.42 4.99 1.32
CA GLU A 70 7.57 5.36 -0.08
C GLU A 70 6.24 5.37 -0.85
N LYS A 71 5.18 4.78 -0.31
CA LYS A 71 3.84 4.84 -0.89
C LYS A 71 3.27 6.25 -0.90
N GLU A 72 3.73 7.12 0.00
CA GLU A 72 3.32 8.52 0.06
C GLU A 72 3.73 9.32 -1.18
N ASN A 73 4.76 8.87 -1.92
CA ASN A 73 5.15 9.50 -3.18
C ASN A 73 4.05 9.42 -4.26
N ALA A 74 3.06 8.55 -4.09
CA ALA A 74 1.89 8.51 -4.97
C ALA A 74 1.12 9.84 -4.97
N PHE A 75 1.17 10.59 -3.86
CA PHE A 75 0.46 11.87 -3.71
C PHE A 75 1.04 12.98 -4.60
N ASP A 76 2.30 12.89 -4.98
CA ASP A 76 2.93 13.82 -5.93
C ASP A 76 2.31 13.77 -7.33
N HIS A 77 1.48 12.77 -7.60
CA HIS A 77 0.82 12.56 -8.88
C HIS A 77 -0.62 13.08 -8.95
N PHE A 78 -1.18 13.61 -7.85
CA PHE A 78 -2.57 14.12 -7.83
C PHE A 78 -2.82 15.28 -8.80
N ASP A 79 -1.81 16.09 -9.11
CA ASP A 79 -1.95 17.15 -10.09
C ASP A 79 -2.01 16.63 -11.55
N THR A 80 -1.67 15.37 -11.78
CA THR A 80 -1.55 14.78 -13.12
C THR A 80 -2.63 13.75 -13.41
N PHE A 81 -3.09 13.02 -12.39
CA PHE A 81 -4.04 11.92 -12.49
C PHE A 81 -5.31 12.21 -11.71
N ASP A 82 -6.45 11.89 -12.31
CA ASP A 82 -7.77 12.09 -11.72
C ASP A 82 -8.08 11.04 -10.65
N GLN A 83 -7.53 9.82 -10.80
CA GLN A 83 -7.70 8.71 -9.85
C GLN A 83 -6.38 7.96 -9.70
N ILE A 84 -6.01 7.64 -8.45
CA ILE A 84 -4.79 6.91 -8.12
C ILE A 84 -5.14 5.70 -7.23
N ALA A 85 -4.71 4.52 -7.62
CA ALA A 85 -4.73 3.32 -6.79
C ALA A 85 -3.31 2.96 -6.35
N ILE A 86 -3.09 2.83 -5.04
CA ILE A 86 -1.82 2.38 -4.46
C ILE A 86 -1.97 0.88 -4.17
N ILE A 87 -1.15 0.05 -4.83
CA ILE A 87 -1.22 -1.40 -4.74
C ILE A 87 0.14 -1.95 -4.28
N ASP A 88 0.13 -2.89 -3.35
CA ASP A 88 1.36 -3.57 -2.92
C ASP A 88 2.01 -4.34 -4.08
N ALA A 89 3.34 -4.36 -4.10
CA ALA A 89 4.09 -4.98 -5.20
C ALA A 89 4.02 -6.52 -5.21
N ASP A 90 3.48 -7.13 -4.16
CA ASP A 90 3.21 -8.57 -4.03
C ASP A 90 1.75 -8.96 -4.32
N ILE A 91 0.95 -8.03 -4.81
CA ILE A 91 -0.40 -8.31 -5.27
C ILE A 91 -0.38 -8.83 -6.70
N TYR A 92 -0.99 -10.00 -6.92
CA TYR A 92 -1.22 -10.58 -8.24
C TYR A 92 -2.65 -10.28 -8.69
N ILE A 93 -2.81 -9.60 -9.83
CA ILE A 93 -4.10 -9.32 -10.45
C ILE A 93 -4.41 -10.39 -11.51
N ARG A 94 -5.57 -11.03 -11.40
CA ARG A 94 -6.04 -12.01 -12.38
C ARG A 94 -6.45 -11.33 -13.68
N ASP A 95 -6.27 -11.99 -14.81
CA ASP A 95 -6.65 -11.47 -16.13
C ASP A 95 -8.17 -11.19 -16.25
N SER A 96 -8.99 -11.89 -15.44
CA SER A 96 -10.44 -11.69 -15.36
C SER A 96 -10.87 -10.57 -14.43
N ALA A 97 -9.95 -9.90 -13.74
CA ALA A 97 -10.30 -8.83 -12.81
C ALA A 97 -11.01 -7.67 -13.52
N PRO A 98 -12.11 -7.13 -12.95
CA PRO A 98 -12.75 -5.94 -13.46
C PRO A 98 -11.85 -4.71 -13.26
N ASN A 99 -12.22 -3.60 -13.88
CA ASN A 99 -11.51 -2.35 -13.68
C ASN A 99 -11.91 -1.73 -12.34
N ILE A 100 -10.98 -1.70 -11.38
CA ILE A 100 -11.21 -1.17 -10.04
C ILE A 100 -11.74 0.28 -10.04
N PHE A 101 -11.32 1.09 -11.00
CA PHE A 101 -11.74 2.48 -11.07
C PHE A 101 -13.20 2.64 -11.57
N ASP A 102 -13.72 1.66 -12.30
CA ASP A 102 -15.12 1.70 -12.73
C ASP A 102 -16.06 1.31 -11.58
N ASP A 103 -15.61 0.38 -10.71
CA ASP A 103 -16.33 -0.01 -9.51
C ASP A 103 -16.33 1.10 -8.45
N PHE A 104 -15.21 1.81 -8.32
CA PHE A 104 -15.06 2.90 -7.36
C PHE A 104 -15.84 4.17 -7.76
N GLY A 105 -15.96 4.43 -9.07
CA GLY A 105 -16.64 5.60 -9.60
C GLY A 105 -15.89 6.91 -9.36
N THR A 106 -16.62 8.03 -9.47
CA THR A 106 -16.08 9.40 -9.28
C THR A 106 -16.69 10.12 -8.07
N GLU A 107 -17.54 9.44 -7.32
CA GLU A 107 -18.32 10.02 -6.22
C GLU A 107 -17.57 9.97 -4.89
N HIS A 108 -16.49 9.19 -4.83
CA HIS A 108 -15.73 8.94 -3.62
C HIS A 108 -14.34 9.59 -3.71
N GLU A 109 -13.95 10.27 -2.66
CA GLU A 109 -12.62 10.85 -2.53
C GLU A 109 -11.58 9.84 -2.05
N PHE A 110 -12.02 8.81 -1.31
CA PHE A 110 -11.15 7.79 -0.75
C PHE A 110 -11.86 6.43 -0.69
N GLY A 111 -11.11 5.35 -0.94
CA GLY A 111 -11.58 3.99 -0.81
C GLY A 111 -10.52 3.05 -0.27
N ALA A 112 -10.94 2.18 0.61
CA ALA A 112 -10.12 1.10 1.14
C ALA A 112 -10.99 -0.11 1.47
N VAL A 113 -10.38 -1.29 1.58
CA VAL A 113 -11.08 -2.48 2.06
C VAL A 113 -11.19 -2.44 3.57
N ALA A 114 -12.41 -2.56 4.09
CA ALA A 114 -12.63 -2.69 5.54
C ALA A 114 -12.17 -4.09 6.00
N GLU A 115 -11.10 -4.15 6.78
CA GLU A 115 -10.53 -5.43 7.24
C GLU A 115 -11.52 -6.25 8.06
N ARG A 116 -12.45 -5.61 8.79
CA ARG A 116 -13.51 -6.29 9.54
C ARG A 116 -14.43 -7.17 8.69
N ASP A 117 -14.54 -6.86 7.40
CA ASP A 117 -15.38 -7.59 6.46
C ASP A 117 -14.64 -8.80 5.84
N LEU A 118 -13.35 -8.96 6.16
CA LEU A 118 -12.54 -10.09 5.75
C LEU A 118 -12.63 -11.24 6.76
N PRO A 119 -12.50 -12.49 6.35
CA PRO A 119 -12.51 -13.66 7.24
C PRO A 119 -11.19 -13.78 8.03
N LEU A 120 -10.91 -12.81 8.88
CA LEU A 120 -9.70 -12.75 9.69
C LEU A 120 -9.89 -13.51 11.00
N THR A 121 -8.79 -14.11 11.50
CA THR A 121 -8.81 -14.76 12.79
C THR A 121 -8.81 -13.74 13.94
N ASP A 122 -9.43 -14.08 15.06
CA ASP A 122 -9.42 -13.24 16.29
C ASP A 122 -8.00 -12.86 16.75
N SER A 123 -7.04 -13.77 16.53
CA SER A 123 -5.64 -13.52 16.85
C SER A 123 -5.05 -12.41 16.00
N TYR A 124 -5.38 -12.40 14.71
CA TYR A 124 -4.91 -11.37 13.79
C TYR A 124 -5.57 -10.00 14.07
N GLN A 125 -6.89 -10.01 14.32
CA GLN A 125 -7.62 -8.80 14.69
C GLN A 125 -7.02 -8.15 15.96
N ARG A 126 -6.75 -8.95 17.00
CA ARG A 126 -6.10 -8.46 18.23
C ARG A 126 -4.71 -7.86 17.97
N LYS A 127 -3.93 -8.43 17.05
CA LYS A 127 -2.62 -7.87 16.68
C LYS A 127 -2.76 -6.50 16.03
N ILE A 128 -3.68 -6.34 15.08
CA ILE A 128 -3.91 -5.05 14.40
C ILE A 128 -4.39 -4.00 15.41
N LEU A 129 -5.35 -4.32 16.26
CA LEU A 129 -5.84 -3.40 17.29
C LEU A 129 -4.74 -2.95 18.26
N ASN A 130 -3.90 -3.88 18.70
CA ASN A 130 -2.78 -3.55 19.58
C ASN A 130 -1.74 -2.67 18.86
N TYR A 131 -1.46 -2.95 17.60
CA TYR A 131 -0.57 -2.14 16.78
C TYR A 131 -1.11 -0.72 16.61
N SER A 132 -2.38 -0.58 16.23
CA SER A 132 -3.04 0.73 16.08
C SER A 132 -3.00 1.54 17.37
N ARG A 133 -3.29 0.91 18.51
CA ARG A 133 -3.21 1.55 19.83
C ARG A 133 -1.79 2.02 20.16
N MET A 134 -0.77 1.22 19.84
CA MET A 134 0.63 1.62 20.04
C MET A 134 1.00 2.83 19.19
N GLN A 135 0.61 2.85 17.90
CA GLN A 135 0.92 3.94 16.99
C GLN A 135 0.24 5.26 17.40
N SER A 136 -0.92 5.16 18.00
CA SER A 136 -1.73 6.33 18.38
C SER A 136 -1.75 6.60 19.88
N SER A 137 -0.82 6.02 20.64
CA SER A 137 -0.71 6.20 22.09
C SER A 137 -0.46 7.66 22.50
N SER A 138 -0.01 8.50 21.58
CA SER A 138 0.14 9.96 21.78
C SER A 138 -1.15 10.75 21.63
N PHE A 139 -2.22 10.13 21.12
CA PHE A 139 -3.52 10.78 20.99
C PHE A 139 -4.41 10.39 22.16
N GLU A 140 -4.73 11.34 23.03
CA GLU A 140 -5.65 11.14 24.13
C GLU A 140 -7.10 11.02 23.62
N ASN A 141 -7.90 10.15 24.26
CA ASN A 141 -9.34 10.02 24.03
C ASN A 141 -9.81 9.52 22.65
N ILE A 142 -9.02 8.70 21.97
CA ILE A 142 -9.50 8.01 20.76
C ILE A 142 -10.24 6.74 21.18
N ASP A 143 -11.52 6.65 20.82
CA ASP A 143 -12.31 5.43 20.94
C ASP A 143 -11.99 4.50 19.78
N TRP A 144 -11.16 3.50 20.04
CA TRP A 144 -10.73 2.54 19.04
C TRP A 144 -11.80 1.48 18.79
N GLN A 145 -12.31 1.47 17.59
CA GLN A 145 -13.18 0.40 17.09
C GLN A 145 -12.44 -0.40 16.02
N TRP A 146 -12.81 -1.66 15.89
CA TRP A 146 -12.34 -2.47 14.78
C TRP A 146 -12.94 -1.92 13.48
N SER A 147 -12.08 -1.45 12.57
CA SER A 147 -12.48 -0.86 11.28
C SER A 147 -12.32 -1.83 10.14
#